data_35881fdd1b9075c103c1a670dd59afa5
#
_entry.id   35881fdd1b9075c103c1a670dd59afa5
#
_cell.length_a   1.000
_cell.length_b   1.000
_cell.length_c   1.000
_cell.angle_alpha   90.00
_cell.angle_beta   90.00
_cell.angle_gamma   90.00
#
_symmetry.space_group_name_H-M   'P 1'
#
loop_
_entity.id
_entity.type
_entity.pdbx_description
1 polymer ?
#
loop_
_entity_poly.entity_id
_entity_poly.type
_entity_poly.pdbx_seq_one_letter_code
_entity_poly.pdbx_strand_id
1 'polypeptide(L)'
;MSEYQNAIDQVATLKSQYNGTWDAISPDFAARMVVQNRFKTGLDVAKYTAKIMRQDMAEYDADCTQYTQSLGCWHGFVGQQKMLSVKKHQGTTSKSYLYLSGWMVAALRSEFGPLPDQSMHEKTSVASLIEELYTFLRQADARELGDLFKQLDAAKANGGDVAAIQAQIDNYETHVVPIIADIDAGFGNEEATYLLAKKMIEA
;
A
#
# COMPACT_ATOMS: atom_id res chain seq x y z
N MET A 1 -8.01 -14.57 -14.94
CA MET A 1 -8.07 -15.37 -13.70
C MET A 1 -7.68 -14.45 -12.56
N SER A 2 -8.41 -14.42 -11.47
CA SER A 2 -8.11 -13.54 -10.35
C SER A 2 -6.84 -13.95 -9.61
N GLU A 3 -6.22 -13.02 -8.88
CA GLU A 3 -5.05 -13.30 -8.04
C GLU A 3 -5.35 -14.41 -7.02
N TYR A 4 -6.55 -14.39 -6.44
CA TYR A 4 -7.00 -15.39 -5.49
C TYR A 4 -7.13 -16.79 -6.11
N GLN A 5 -7.75 -16.91 -7.29
CA GLN A 5 -7.87 -18.20 -7.98
C GLN A 5 -6.50 -18.73 -8.41
N ASN A 6 -5.63 -17.87 -8.93
CA ASN A 6 -4.26 -18.24 -9.26
C ASN A 6 -3.49 -18.78 -8.04
N ALA A 7 -3.67 -18.16 -6.87
CA ALA A 7 -3.03 -18.62 -5.65
C ALA A 7 -3.57 -19.99 -5.20
N ILE A 8 -4.88 -20.26 -5.33
CA ILE A 8 -5.46 -21.58 -5.07
C ILE A 8 -4.83 -22.64 -5.97
N ASP A 9 -4.73 -22.38 -7.27
CA ASP A 9 -4.22 -23.31 -8.25
C ASP A 9 -2.72 -23.60 -8.03
N GLN A 10 -1.93 -22.58 -7.69
CA GLN A 10 -0.52 -22.72 -7.33
C GLN A 10 -0.33 -23.59 -6.09
N VAL A 11 -1.10 -23.37 -5.04
CA VAL A 11 -1.02 -24.19 -3.81
C VAL A 11 -1.44 -25.63 -4.09
N ALA A 12 -2.49 -25.83 -4.88
CA ALA A 12 -2.93 -27.18 -5.27
C ALA A 12 -1.83 -27.90 -6.06
N THR A 13 -1.17 -27.21 -6.98
CA THR A 13 -0.03 -27.75 -7.74
C THR A 13 1.14 -28.13 -6.83
N LEU A 14 1.52 -27.25 -5.90
CA LEU A 14 2.58 -27.53 -4.92
C LEU A 14 2.24 -28.76 -4.06
N LYS A 15 0.99 -28.89 -3.60
CA LYS A 15 0.55 -30.07 -2.84
C LYS A 15 0.72 -31.36 -3.64
N SER A 16 0.40 -31.35 -4.93
CA SER A 16 0.56 -32.51 -5.80
C SER A 16 2.02 -32.89 -6.05
N GLN A 17 2.93 -31.91 -6.07
CA GLN A 17 4.36 -32.11 -6.29
C GLN A 17 5.10 -32.64 -5.05
N TYR A 18 4.66 -32.23 -3.87
CA TYR A 18 5.31 -32.55 -2.59
C TYR A 18 4.43 -33.46 -1.74
N ASN A 19 4.25 -34.67 -2.25
CA ASN A 19 3.36 -35.71 -1.73
C ASN A 19 3.38 -35.82 -0.19
N GLY A 20 2.26 -35.53 0.44
CA GLY A 20 2.03 -35.60 1.88
C GLY A 20 2.60 -34.45 2.71
N THR A 21 3.60 -33.69 2.23
CA THR A 21 4.27 -32.64 3.01
C THR A 21 3.36 -31.46 3.32
N TRP A 22 2.46 -31.11 2.39
CA TRP A 22 1.58 -29.94 2.49
C TRP A 22 0.09 -30.29 2.63
N ASP A 23 -0.24 -31.56 2.95
CA ASP A 23 -1.63 -32.03 2.98
C ASP A 23 -2.50 -31.32 4.01
N ALA A 24 -1.91 -30.89 5.13
CA ALA A 24 -2.60 -30.13 6.16
C ALA A 24 -2.94 -28.68 5.76
N ILE A 25 -2.33 -28.16 4.68
CA ILE A 25 -2.57 -26.78 4.24
C ILE A 25 -3.75 -26.76 3.27
N SER A 26 -4.79 -26.02 3.63
CA SER A 26 -5.90 -25.72 2.73
C SER A 26 -5.42 -24.77 1.62
N PRO A 27 -5.62 -25.10 0.32
CA PRO A 27 -5.34 -24.15 -0.77
C PRO A 27 -6.08 -22.84 -0.62
N ASP A 28 -7.32 -22.86 -0.20
CA ASP A 28 -8.14 -21.66 0.08
C ASP A 28 -7.51 -20.80 1.18
N PHE A 29 -7.11 -21.38 2.30
CA PHE A 29 -6.44 -20.66 3.38
C PHE A 29 -5.13 -20.00 2.92
N ALA A 30 -4.28 -20.76 2.22
CA ALA A 30 -3.03 -20.23 1.71
C ALA A 30 -3.24 -19.10 0.69
N ALA A 31 -4.24 -19.23 -0.19
CA ALA A 31 -4.59 -18.18 -1.15
C ALA A 31 -5.08 -16.89 -0.46
N ARG A 32 -5.88 -17.01 0.59
CA ARG A 32 -6.30 -15.84 1.41
C ARG A 32 -5.08 -15.12 2.01
N MET A 33 -4.13 -15.87 2.55
CA MET A 33 -2.90 -15.29 3.11
C MET A 33 -2.06 -14.59 2.05
N VAL A 34 -1.99 -15.13 0.83
CA VAL A 34 -1.29 -14.48 -0.30
C VAL A 34 -1.97 -13.17 -0.68
N VAL A 35 -3.28 -13.17 -0.86
CA VAL A 35 -4.04 -11.98 -1.28
C VAL A 35 -4.00 -10.89 -0.22
N GLN A 36 -4.14 -11.23 1.06
CA GLN A 36 -4.06 -10.28 2.17
C GLN A 36 -2.66 -9.67 2.36
N ASN A 37 -1.63 -10.38 1.93
CA ASN A 37 -0.22 -9.98 2.12
C ASN A 37 0.51 -9.81 0.78
N ARG A 38 -0.17 -9.29 -0.25
CA ARG A 38 0.38 -9.12 -1.60
C ARG A 38 1.65 -8.26 -1.65
N PHE A 39 1.77 -7.29 -0.77
CA PHE A 39 2.97 -6.47 -0.63
C PHE A 39 3.81 -6.99 0.55
N LYS A 40 4.84 -7.76 0.28
CA LYS A 40 5.69 -8.39 1.30
C LYS A 40 6.81 -7.47 1.77
N THR A 41 7.31 -6.63 0.88
CA THR A 41 8.44 -5.73 1.12
C THR A 41 8.16 -4.32 0.63
N GLY A 42 8.93 -3.33 1.09
CA GLY A 42 8.90 -1.97 0.54
C GLY A 42 9.18 -1.95 -0.97
N LEU A 43 10.07 -2.84 -1.44
CA LEU A 43 10.35 -2.95 -2.87
C LEU A 43 9.12 -3.40 -3.70
N ASP A 44 8.24 -4.24 -3.16
CA ASP A 44 6.99 -4.62 -3.83
C ASP A 44 6.06 -3.41 -3.93
N VAL A 45 5.97 -2.61 -2.86
CA VAL A 45 5.22 -1.36 -2.83
C VAL A 45 5.80 -0.37 -3.84
N ALA A 46 7.12 -0.16 -3.84
CA ALA A 46 7.80 0.76 -4.75
C ALA A 46 7.57 0.39 -6.22
N LYS A 47 7.66 -0.89 -6.57
CA LYS A 47 7.38 -1.38 -7.94
C LYS A 47 5.94 -1.13 -8.34
N TYR A 48 5.00 -1.38 -7.44
CA TYR A 48 3.58 -1.19 -7.69
C TYR A 48 3.25 0.29 -7.89
N THR A 49 3.69 1.15 -6.97
CA THR A 49 3.40 2.59 -7.01
C THR A 49 4.09 3.29 -8.18
N ALA A 50 5.33 2.90 -8.52
CA ALA A 50 6.02 3.40 -9.70
C ALA A 50 5.31 3.01 -11.01
N LYS A 51 4.72 1.82 -11.07
CA LYS A 51 3.91 1.40 -12.22
C LYS A 51 2.66 2.27 -12.37
N ILE A 52 1.95 2.52 -11.26
CA ILE A 52 0.77 3.39 -11.27
C ILE A 52 1.14 4.80 -11.73
N MET A 53 2.18 5.40 -11.15
CA MET A 53 2.62 6.74 -11.55
C MET A 53 2.94 6.83 -13.03
N ARG A 54 3.64 5.83 -13.60
CA ARG A 54 3.93 5.79 -15.03
C ARG A 54 2.68 5.71 -15.89
N GLN A 55 1.70 4.92 -15.46
CA GLN A 55 0.43 4.79 -16.17
C GLN A 55 -0.34 6.11 -16.13
N ASP A 56 -0.45 6.71 -14.95
CA ASP A 56 -1.12 7.99 -14.78
C ASP A 56 -0.45 9.09 -15.59
N MET A 57 0.88 9.17 -15.58
CA MET A 57 1.64 10.14 -16.38
C MET A 57 1.48 9.92 -17.88
N ALA A 58 1.36 8.68 -18.34
CA ALA A 58 1.17 8.37 -19.77
C ALA A 58 -0.24 8.70 -20.27
N GLU A 59 -1.22 8.72 -19.39
CA GLU A 59 -2.62 9.08 -19.72
C GLU A 59 -2.84 10.59 -19.77
N TYR A 60 -1.89 11.38 -19.30
CA TYR A 60 -1.97 12.83 -19.27
C TYR A 60 -1.14 13.45 -20.39
N ASP A 61 -1.69 14.44 -21.07
CA ASP A 61 -0.95 15.33 -21.94
C ASP A 61 -0.31 16.51 -21.18
N ALA A 62 0.36 17.41 -21.89
CA ALA A 62 1.16 18.48 -21.29
C ALA A 62 0.39 19.45 -20.37
N ASP A 63 -0.93 19.52 -20.50
CA ASP A 63 -1.77 20.44 -19.74
C ASP A 63 -2.42 19.78 -18.51
N CYS A 64 -2.04 18.56 -18.17
CA CYS A 64 -2.68 17.84 -17.10
C CYS A 64 -2.21 18.25 -15.72
N THR A 65 -3.16 18.59 -14.87
CA THR A 65 -2.95 18.80 -13.44
C THR A 65 -3.31 17.55 -12.68
N GLN A 66 -2.33 16.97 -11.99
CA GLN A 66 -2.54 15.88 -11.04
C GLN A 66 -3.03 16.45 -9.72
N TYR A 67 -4.13 15.90 -9.21
CA TYR A 67 -4.61 16.25 -7.88
C TYR A 67 -3.95 15.35 -6.84
N THR A 68 -3.19 15.95 -5.94
CA THR A 68 -2.69 15.26 -4.77
C THR A 68 -3.58 15.59 -3.58
N GLN A 69 -3.67 14.66 -2.64
CA GLN A 69 -4.24 14.97 -1.34
C GLN A 69 -3.26 15.88 -0.60
N SER A 70 -3.46 17.18 -0.71
CA SER A 70 -2.53 18.21 -0.25
C SER A 70 -2.38 18.31 1.28
N LEU A 71 -3.21 17.61 2.04
CA LEU A 71 -3.06 17.52 3.48
C LEU A 71 -1.89 16.62 3.83
N GLY A 72 -0.83 17.19 4.37
CA GLY A 72 0.36 16.48 4.77
C GLY A 72 0.04 15.27 5.65
N CYS A 73 0.69 14.16 5.37
CA CYS A 73 0.63 12.97 6.21
C CYS A 73 1.87 12.94 7.09
N TRP A 74 1.67 13.02 8.41
CA TRP A 74 2.75 12.97 9.42
C TRP A 74 2.67 11.73 10.30
N HIS A 75 1.68 10.87 10.06
CA HIS A 75 1.45 9.65 10.83
C HIS A 75 0.70 8.63 9.98
N GLY A 76 1.07 7.36 10.11
CA GLY A 76 0.47 6.26 9.33
C GLY A 76 -1.04 6.18 9.44
N PHE A 77 -1.57 6.36 10.67
CA PHE A 77 -3.01 6.37 10.89
C PHE A 77 -3.73 7.48 10.13
N VAL A 78 -3.14 8.67 10.03
CA VAL A 78 -3.72 9.79 9.26
C VAL A 78 -3.79 9.44 7.78
N GLY A 79 -2.71 8.89 7.22
CA GLY A 79 -2.69 8.40 5.83
C GLY A 79 -3.74 7.33 5.57
N GLN A 80 -3.85 6.35 6.48
CA GLN A 80 -4.88 5.30 6.41
C GLN A 80 -6.29 5.89 6.41
N GLN A 81 -6.63 6.79 7.35
CA GLN A 81 -7.96 7.40 7.42
C GLN A 81 -8.30 8.23 6.18
N LYS A 82 -7.31 8.92 5.61
CA LYS A 82 -7.50 9.62 4.33
C LYS A 82 -7.87 8.67 3.21
N MET A 83 -7.13 7.59 3.03
CA MET A 83 -7.39 6.65 1.93
C MET A 83 -8.69 5.87 2.12
N LEU A 84 -9.04 5.48 3.36
CA LEU A 84 -10.36 4.93 3.68
C LEU A 84 -11.48 5.91 3.32
N SER A 85 -11.31 7.19 3.63
CA SER A 85 -12.27 8.24 3.30
C SER A 85 -12.37 8.46 1.78
N VAL A 86 -11.25 8.52 1.08
CA VAL A 86 -11.19 8.64 -0.38
C VAL A 86 -11.97 7.49 -1.04
N LYS A 87 -11.63 6.25 -0.72
CA LYS A 87 -12.31 5.07 -1.26
C LYS A 87 -13.81 5.07 -0.97
N LYS A 88 -14.20 5.45 0.26
CA LYS A 88 -15.60 5.53 0.65
C LYS A 88 -16.40 6.58 -0.14
N HIS A 89 -15.82 7.76 -0.39
CA HIS A 89 -16.56 8.88 -0.98
C HIS A 89 -16.40 8.99 -2.49
N GLN A 90 -15.28 8.54 -3.05
CA GLN A 90 -15.04 8.53 -4.49
C GLN A 90 -15.35 7.18 -5.15
N GLY A 91 -15.48 6.12 -4.35
CA GLY A 91 -15.67 4.76 -4.85
C GLY A 91 -14.40 4.10 -5.39
N THR A 92 -13.27 4.82 -5.42
CA THR A 92 -11.98 4.34 -5.95
C THR A 92 -10.81 5.03 -5.27
N THR A 93 -9.65 4.39 -5.28
CA THR A 93 -8.34 4.97 -4.93
C THR A 93 -7.52 5.36 -6.15
N SER A 94 -8.04 5.08 -7.35
CA SER A 94 -7.38 5.39 -8.62
C SER A 94 -7.05 6.88 -8.72
N LYS A 95 -5.86 7.18 -9.26
CA LYS A 95 -5.36 8.56 -9.43
C LYS A 95 -5.29 9.38 -8.14
N SER A 96 -5.22 8.70 -6.99
CA SER A 96 -5.01 9.33 -5.68
C SER A 96 -3.55 9.20 -5.26
N TYR A 97 -3.06 10.23 -4.59
CA TYR A 97 -1.69 10.32 -4.09
C TYR A 97 -1.70 10.82 -2.66
N LEU A 98 -0.79 10.34 -1.83
CA LEU A 98 -0.51 10.94 -0.54
C LEU A 98 0.68 11.90 -0.66
N TYR A 99 0.61 13.01 0.04
CA TYR A 99 1.72 13.94 0.16
C TYR A 99 2.34 13.83 1.55
N LEU A 100 3.62 13.55 1.61
CA LEU A 100 4.43 13.60 2.81
C LEU A 100 5.17 14.92 2.83
N SER A 101 4.73 15.81 3.74
CA SER A 101 5.28 17.17 3.87
C SER A 101 6.58 17.15 4.67
N GLY A 102 7.65 17.70 4.11
CA GLY A 102 8.93 17.90 4.81
C GLY A 102 8.75 18.78 6.04
N TRP A 103 8.01 19.88 5.90
CA TRP A 103 7.66 20.75 7.02
C TRP A 103 6.97 20.01 8.18
N MET A 104 6.01 19.17 7.89
CA MET A 104 5.31 18.38 8.91
C MET A 104 6.24 17.34 9.57
N VAL A 105 7.17 16.75 8.81
CA VAL A 105 8.18 15.84 9.36
C VAL A 105 9.09 16.58 10.31
N ALA A 106 9.64 17.72 9.91
CA ALA A 106 10.51 18.53 10.75
C ALA A 106 9.82 18.98 12.03
N ALA A 107 8.56 19.43 11.94
CA ALA A 107 7.82 19.94 13.09
C ALA A 107 7.35 18.85 14.07
N LEU A 108 7.05 17.63 13.58
CA LEU A 108 6.31 16.64 14.37
C LEU A 108 7.03 15.30 14.53
N ARG A 109 8.08 15.01 13.75
CA ARG A 109 8.72 13.69 13.72
C ARG A 109 10.21 13.69 14.05
N SER A 110 10.82 14.86 14.25
CA SER A 110 12.22 14.94 14.67
C SER A 110 12.41 14.45 16.10
N GLU A 111 13.44 13.65 16.32
CA GLU A 111 13.85 13.19 17.65
C GLU A 111 14.46 14.32 18.50
N PHE A 112 14.87 15.41 17.87
CA PHE A 112 15.42 16.60 18.54
C PHE A 112 14.35 17.62 18.98
N GLY A 113 13.08 17.26 18.91
CA GLY A 113 11.95 18.16 19.13
C GLY A 113 11.53 18.90 17.87
N PRO A 114 10.54 19.78 17.95
CA PRO A 114 10.07 20.53 16.78
C PRO A 114 11.21 21.35 16.15
N LEU A 115 11.51 21.04 14.89
CA LEU A 115 12.53 21.76 14.11
C LEU A 115 11.85 22.65 13.05
N PRO A 116 12.52 23.73 12.64
CA PRO A 116 12.06 24.50 11.48
C PRO A 116 12.15 23.65 10.23
N ASP A 117 11.38 24.01 9.23
CA ASP A 117 11.52 23.48 7.87
C ASP A 117 12.97 23.61 7.37
N GLN A 118 13.29 23.06 6.22
CA GLN A 118 14.58 23.17 5.53
C GLN A 118 15.65 22.15 5.98
N SER A 119 15.29 20.90 6.01
CA SER A 119 16.27 19.80 6.09
C SER A 119 17.07 19.73 7.39
N MET A 120 16.52 20.22 8.47
CA MET A 120 17.17 20.21 9.78
C MET A 120 16.94 18.93 10.60
N HIS A 121 16.13 17.99 10.06
CA HIS A 121 15.80 16.74 10.75
C HIS A 121 16.65 15.55 10.26
N GLU A 122 16.51 14.42 10.94
CA GLU A 122 17.30 13.22 10.68
C GLU A 122 17.02 12.66 9.28
N LYS A 123 18.07 12.22 8.58
CA LYS A 123 18.00 11.68 7.22
C LYS A 123 17.06 10.48 7.06
N THR A 124 16.76 9.76 8.12
CA THR A 124 15.89 8.59 8.11
C THR A 124 14.44 8.90 8.40
N SER A 125 14.11 10.11 8.89
CA SER A 125 12.74 10.48 9.32
C SER A 125 11.73 10.33 8.19
N VAL A 126 12.06 10.77 6.99
CA VAL A 126 11.19 10.67 5.81
C VAL A 126 10.97 9.22 5.43
N ALA A 127 12.04 8.42 5.30
CA ALA A 127 11.94 7.00 4.96
C ALA A 127 11.14 6.21 6.01
N SER A 128 11.38 6.47 7.30
CA SER A 128 10.63 5.83 8.39
C SER A 128 9.15 6.16 8.36
N LEU A 129 8.79 7.40 8.00
CA LEU A 129 7.38 7.77 7.84
C LEU A 129 6.74 7.14 6.60
N ILE A 130 7.48 7.00 5.49
CA ILE A 130 7.00 6.28 4.31
C ILE A 130 6.68 4.82 4.67
N GLU A 131 7.58 4.14 5.35
CA GLU A 131 7.38 2.76 5.82
C GLU A 131 6.16 2.65 6.74
N GLU A 132 6.01 3.58 7.69
CA GLU A 132 4.84 3.65 8.58
C GLU A 132 3.54 3.84 7.78
N LEU A 133 3.49 4.79 6.84
CA LEU A 133 2.33 5.06 6.01
C LEU A 133 1.92 3.80 5.23
N TYR A 134 2.86 3.16 4.53
CA TYR A 134 2.55 1.94 3.78
C TYR A 134 2.16 0.77 4.68
N THR A 135 2.71 0.66 5.89
CA THR A 135 2.30 -0.34 6.87
C THR A 135 0.83 -0.17 7.23
N PHE A 136 0.39 1.05 7.52
CA PHE A 136 -1.00 1.35 7.85
C PHE A 136 -1.96 1.15 6.67
N LEU A 137 -1.54 1.48 5.44
CA LEU A 137 -2.35 1.24 4.24
C LEU A 137 -2.53 -0.26 3.98
N ARG A 138 -1.46 -1.06 4.10
CA ARG A 138 -1.53 -2.52 4.00
C ARG A 138 -2.41 -3.15 5.09
N GLN A 139 -2.41 -2.59 6.30
CA GLN A 139 -3.30 -3.04 7.37
C GLN A 139 -4.78 -2.77 7.03
N ALA A 140 -5.09 -1.66 6.38
CA ALA A 140 -6.45 -1.41 5.90
C ALA A 140 -6.88 -2.47 4.88
N ASP A 141 -6.03 -2.77 3.91
CA ASP A 141 -6.28 -3.83 2.92
C ASP A 141 -6.51 -5.20 3.58
N ALA A 142 -5.63 -5.58 4.49
CA ALA A 142 -5.73 -6.87 5.18
C ALA A 142 -7.02 -7.00 5.98
N ARG A 143 -7.47 -5.91 6.61
CA ARG A 143 -8.73 -5.87 7.36
C ARG A 143 -9.94 -6.01 6.44
N GLU A 144 -10.03 -5.19 5.40
CA GLU A 144 -11.16 -5.23 4.47
C GLU A 144 -11.25 -6.58 3.75
N LEU A 145 -10.13 -7.11 3.25
CA LEU A 145 -10.09 -8.43 2.64
C LEU A 145 -10.46 -9.53 3.64
N GLY A 146 -9.99 -9.44 4.88
CA GLY A 146 -10.37 -10.37 5.94
C GLY A 146 -11.88 -10.37 6.20
N ASP A 147 -12.52 -9.21 6.17
CA ASP A 147 -13.96 -9.11 6.35
C ASP A 147 -14.73 -9.62 5.12
N LEU A 148 -14.22 -9.40 3.90
CA LEU A 148 -14.78 -10.01 2.69
C LEU A 148 -14.69 -11.54 2.72
N PHE A 149 -13.58 -12.12 3.18
CA PHE A 149 -13.46 -13.57 3.33
C PHE A 149 -14.41 -14.14 4.38
N LYS A 150 -14.64 -13.45 5.50
CA LYS A 150 -15.65 -13.85 6.49
C LYS A 150 -17.08 -13.82 5.90
N GLN A 151 -17.39 -12.77 5.12
CA GLN A 151 -18.66 -12.68 4.40
C GLN A 151 -18.82 -13.80 3.37
N LEU A 152 -17.75 -14.15 2.66
CA LEU A 152 -17.72 -15.25 1.70
C LEU A 152 -18.05 -16.60 2.41
N ASP A 153 -17.43 -16.85 3.56
CA ASP A 153 -17.67 -18.07 4.34
C ASP A 153 -19.11 -18.11 4.87
N ALA A 154 -19.61 -16.99 5.37
CA ALA A 154 -20.99 -16.88 5.82
C ALA A 154 -21.99 -17.09 4.68
N ALA A 155 -21.73 -16.53 3.49
CA ALA A 155 -22.59 -16.74 2.32
C ALA A 155 -22.57 -18.20 1.85
N LYS A 156 -21.41 -18.86 1.84
CA LYS A 156 -21.31 -20.29 1.54
C LYS A 156 -22.10 -21.17 2.51
N ALA A 157 -22.08 -20.82 3.81
CA ALA A 157 -22.77 -21.57 4.84
C ALA A 157 -24.29 -21.36 4.84
N ASN A 158 -24.77 -20.16 4.52
CA ASN A 158 -26.17 -19.74 4.66
C ASN A 158 -26.92 -19.59 3.33
N GLY A 159 -26.32 -19.95 2.20
CA GLY A 159 -26.92 -19.81 0.86
C GLY A 159 -27.02 -18.37 0.37
N GLY A 160 -26.10 -17.50 0.80
CA GLY A 160 -26.00 -16.11 0.32
C GLY A 160 -25.39 -15.97 -1.08
N ASP A 161 -25.26 -14.73 -1.55
CA ASP A 161 -24.68 -14.41 -2.86
C ASP A 161 -23.14 -14.53 -2.85
N VAL A 162 -22.66 -15.76 -3.00
CA VAL A 162 -21.24 -16.10 -3.08
C VAL A 162 -20.56 -15.42 -4.27
N ALA A 163 -21.27 -15.31 -5.41
CA ALA A 163 -20.68 -14.76 -6.63
C ALA A 163 -20.39 -13.26 -6.52
N ALA A 164 -21.30 -12.50 -5.91
CA ALA A 164 -21.11 -11.07 -5.71
C ALA A 164 -19.93 -10.78 -4.76
N ILE A 165 -19.78 -11.55 -3.67
CA ILE A 165 -18.68 -11.37 -2.73
C ILE A 165 -17.35 -11.79 -3.37
N GLN A 166 -17.35 -12.89 -4.12
CA GLN A 166 -16.18 -13.32 -4.86
C GLN A 166 -15.71 -12.26 -5.86
N ALA A 167 -16.64 -11.63 -6.58
CA ALA A 167 -16.33 -10.53 -7.49
C ALA A 167 -15.71 -9.32 -6.77
N GLN A 168 -16.13 -9.01 -5.54
CA GLN A 168 -15.51 -7.95 -4.73
C GLN A 168 -14.07 -8.30 -4.34
N ILE A 169 -13.79 -9.55 -3.99
CA ILE A 169 -12.43 -10.02 -3.69
C ILE A 169 -11.54 -9.97 -4.94
N ASP A 170 -12.06 -10.44 -6.07
CA ASP A 170 -11.31 -10.53 -7.34
C ASP A 170 -10.97 -9.15 -7.92
N ASN A 171 -11.83 -8.16 -7.69
CA ASN A 171 -11.65 -6.78 -8.13
C ASN A 171 -11.23 -5.84 -6.98
N TYR A 172 -10.68 -6.40 -5.91
CA TYR A 172 -10.31 -5.61 -4.75
C TYR A 172 -9.27 -4.54 -5.10
N GLU A 173 -9.62 -3.29 -4.84
CA GLU A 173 -8.76 -2.14 -5.03
C GLU A 173 -8.04 -1.79 -3.71
N THR A 174 -6.71 -1.75 -3.77
CA THR A 174 -5.84 -1.50 -2.61
C THR A 174 -5.90 -0.04 -2.15
N HIS A 175 -5.63 0.20 -0.87
CA HIS A 175 -5.38 1.53 -0.32
C HIS A 175 -3.94 2.01 -0.53
N VAL A 176 -3.05 1.13 -1.01
CA VAL A 176 -1.67 1.49 -1.34
C VAL A 176 -1.66 2.35 -2.59
N VAL A 177 -1.28 3.60 -2.44
CA VAL A 177 -1.18 4.61 -3.50
C VAL A 177 0.22 5.22 -3.50
N PRO A 178 0.67 5.87 -4.59
CA PRO A 178 1.95 6.56 -4.59
C PRO A 178 2.00 7.66 -3.52
N ILE A 179 3.17 7.83 -2.91
CA ILE A 179 3.47 8.90 -1.99
C ILE A 179 4.42 9.88 -2.67
N ILE A 180 4.03 11.15 -2.71
CA ILE A 180 4.92 12.25 -3.09
C ILE A 180 5.57 12.73 -1.80
N ALA A 181 6.85 12.47 -1.63
CA ALA A 181 7.58 12.83 -0.43
C ALA A 181 8.47 14.05 -0.69
N ASP A 182 8.33 15.05 0.17
CA ASP A 182 9.18 16.22 0.19
C ASP A 182 10.51 15.87 0.85
N ILE A 183 11.59 16.19 0.18
CA ILE A 183 12.96 15.99 0.68
C ILE A 183 13.71 17.31 0.82
N ASP A 184 12.98 18.43 0.83
CA ASP A 184 13.56 19.77 0.95
C ASP A 184 14.76 19.99 0.02
N ALA A 185 15.95 20.26 0.60
CA ALA A 185 17.21 20.43 -0.14
C ALA A 185 18.04 19.14 -0.27
N GLY A 186 17.48 17.96 0.03
CA GLY A 186 18.15 16.66 -0.12
C GLY A 186 18.96 16.21 1.11
N PHE A 187 18.88 16.92 2.24
CA PHE A 187 19.50 16.55 3.53
C PHE A 187 21.03 16.47 3.55
N GLY A 188 21.70 17.25 2.74
CA GLY A 188 23.14 17.36 2.72
C GLY A 188 23.74 17.43 1.31
N ASN A 189 24.86 16.73 1.10
CA ASN A 189 25.50 16.64 -0.21
C ASN A 189 24.83 15.56 -1.10
N GLU A 190 25.38 15.38 -2.31
CA GLU A 190 24.85 14.42 -3.27
C GLU A 190 24.85 12.98 -2.78
N GLU A 191 25.85 12.56 -2.02
CA GLU A 191 25.90 11.21 -1.44
C GLU A 191 24.81 11.02 -0.38
N ALA A 192 24.55 12.04 0.43
CA ALA A 192 23.48 12.01 1.41
C ALA A 192 22.11 11.90 0.73
N THR A 193 21.89 12.67 -0.33
CA THR A 193 20.64 12.61 -1.12
C THR A 193 20.48 11.25 -1.79
N TYR A 194 21.57 10.68 -2.34
CA TYR A 194 21.54 9.33 -2.91
C TYR A 194 21.11 8.27 -1.87
N LEU A 195 21.70 8.30 -0.68
CA LEU A 195 21.38 7.36 0.39
C LEU A 195 19.94 7.54 0.91
N LEU A 196 19.46 8.78 0.99
CA LEU A 196 18.08 9.08 1.34
C LEU A 196 17.12 8.50 0.29
N ALA A 197 17.35 8.80 -0.99
CA ALA A 197 16.51 8.29 -2.08
C ALA A 197 16.46 6.76 -2.09
N LYS A 198 17.61 6.10 -1.90
CA LYS A 198 17.68 4.64 -1.76
C LYS A 198 16.80 4.14 -0.62
N LYS A 199 16.89 4.75 0.55
CA LYS A 199 16.08 4.40 1.72
C LYS A 199 14.60 4.61 1.51
N MET A 200 14.21 5.68 0.81
CA MET A 200 12.80 5.94 0.46
C MET A 200 12.24 4.90 -0.50
N ILE A 201 13.07 4.36 -1.42
CA ILE A 201 12.66 3.28 -2.33
C ILE A 201 12.51 1.93 -1.58
N GLU A 202 13.33 1.71 -0.56
CA GLU A 202 13.29 0.49 0.26
C GLU A 202 12.13 0.49 1.27
N ALA A 203 11.64 1.66 1.65
CA ALA A 203 10.54 1.84 2.61
C ALA A 203 9.17 1.55 1.97
#